data_d6c8f7f7b976fe8670882fce66487937
#
_entry.id   d6c8f7f7b976fe8670882fce66487937
#
_cell.length_a   1.000
_cell.length_b   1.000
_cell.length_c   1.000
_cell.angle_alpha   90.00
_cell.angle_beta   90.00
_cell.angle_gamma   90.00
#
_symmetry.space_group_name_H-M   'P 1'
#
loop_
_entity.id
_entity.type
_entity.pdbx_description
1 polymer ?
#
loop_
_entity_poly.entity_id
_entity_poly.type
_entity_poly.pdbx_seq_one_letter_code
_entity_poly.pdbx_strand_id
1 'polypeptide(L)'
;MCRNKLRKCDPRPILHLLIYLLFIYATLLVIHTIFGRLFIGNHAVKIKRSATLPLRFNSQGTFKILQVADMHFANGVMSRCRDVLPFEFHYCTDLNTSDFFRRIVREERPDFIAFTAIESKIPWAAILGNHDQESTMTREELMTYLSAMDYSVSQVNPVTYGYSDGEKKVREIDGFGNYNIEVSGAIGSELANMSILNLYFLDSGDRSTVPGIRGYGWIRETQQIWLRQISEMIKDKQRAGPAPDTHRPPSLAFFHIPIPEVRQLWFTKFVGQFQEGVACPTYNSGVLNTLINMGDVKAVFLGHDHTNDFCGELNGIWFCYGGGFGYHGYGKAGWHRRVRVILAELERGERNWKGVHRIKTWKRLDDGSLSKIDELVLWTNPLST
;
A
#
# COMPACT_ATOMS: atom_id res chain seq x y z
N MET A 1 -2.22 -10.59 -89.44
CA MET A 1 -1.42 -11.62 -88.77
C MET A 1 -0.43 -10.90 -87.85
N CYS A 2 -0.78 -10.64 -86.57
CA CYS A 2 0.11 -10.04 -85.61
C CYS A 2 0.55 -11.11 -84.65
N ARG A 3 1.83 -11.49 -84.66
CA ARG A 3 2.44 -12.44 -83.71
C ARG A 3 2.86 -11.68 -82.47
N ASN A 4 2.19 -11.94 -81.37
CA ASN A 4 2.59 -11.48 -80.00
C ASN A 4 3.92 -12.14 -79.62
N LYS A 5 4.98 -11.32 -79.47
CA LYS A 5 6.22 -11.73 -78.81
C LYS A 5 6.01 -11.56 -77.27
N LEU A 6 5.82 -12.66 -76.58
CA LEU A 6 5.94 -12.69 -75.12
C LEU A 6 7.37 -12.30 -74.74
N ARG A 7 7.56 -11.10 -74.18
CA ARG A 7 8.81 -10.71 -73.50
C ARG A 7 9.00 -11.61 -72.29
N LYS A 8 10.01 -12.46 -72.29
CA LYS A 8 10.47 -13.18 -71.12
C LYS A 8 10.92 -12.09 -70.14
N CYS A 9 10.21 -11.92 -69.01
CA CYS A 9 10.67 -11.06 -67.87
C CYS A 9 11.97 -11.65 -67.32
N ASP A 10 13.01 -10.85 -67.31
CA ASP A 10 14.29 -11.22 -66.70
C ASP A 10 14.07 -11.35 -65.19
N PRO A 11 14.28 -12.52 -64.54
CA PRO A 11 14.03 -12.73 -63.14
C PRO A 11 15.08 -12.07 -62.21
N ARG A 12 16.17 -11.55 -62.79
CA ARG A 12 17.30 -10.96 -62.02
C ARG A 12 16.90 -9.76 -61.14
N PRO A 13 16.11 -8.78 -61.61
CA PRO A 13 15.71 -7.65 -60.73
C PRO A 13 14.84 -8.09 -59.58
N ILE A 14 13.99 -9.10 -59.76
CA ILE A 14 13.15 -9.64 -58.67
C ILE A 14 14.03 -10.36 -57.64
N LEU A 15 15.01 -11.13 -58.08
CA LEU A 15 15.96 -11.83 -57.22
C LEU A 15 16.80 -10.83 -56.40
N HIS A 16 17.28 -9.75 -57.01
CA HIS A 16 17.99 -8.70 -56.29
C HIS A 16 17.12 -8.02 -55.26
N LEU A 17 15.88 -7.71 -55.58
CA LEU A 17 14.93 -7.12 -54.62
C LEU A 17 14.70 -8.04 -53.43
N LEU A 18 14.51 -9.34 -53.64
CA LEU A 18 14.34 -10.32 -52.58
C LEU A 18 15.58 -10.42 -51.67
N ILE A 19 16.79 -10.40 -52.25
CA ILE A 19 18.04 -10.40 -51.51
C ILE A 19 18.17 -9.13 -50.65
N TYR A 20 17.81 -7.95 -51.18
CA TYR A 20 17.80 -6.70 -50.40
C TYR A 20 16.81 -6.74 -49.26
N LEU A 21 15.59 -7.22 -49.47
CA LEU A 21 14.58 -7.34 -48.43
C LEU A 21 15.02 -8.32 -47.32
N LEU A 22 15.65 -9.44 -47.71
CA LEU A 22 16.19 -10.42 -46.76
C LEU A 22 17.33 -9.83 -45.93
N PHE A 23 18.21 -9.03 -46.54
CA PHE A 23 19.29 -8.34 -45.86
C PHE A 23 18.77 -7.30 -44.90
N ILE A 24 17.77 -6.48 -45.29
CA ILE A 24 17.11 -5.51 -44.41
C ILE A 24 16.46 -6.22 -43.23
N TYR A 25 15.72 -7.30 -43.46
CA TYR A 25 15.08 -8.08 -42.42
C TYR A 25 16.10 -8.66 -41.43
N ALA A 26 17.19 -9.26 -41.92
CA ALA A 26 18.25 -9.80 -41.08
C ALA A 26 18.94 -8.71 -40.25
N THR A 27 19.17 -7.53 -40.83
CA THR A 27 19.77 -6.38 -40.13
C THR A 27 18.84 -5.88 -39.03
N LEU A 28 17.54 -5.74 -39.30
CA LEU A 28 16.55 -5.33 -38.30
C LEU A 28 16.44 -6.35 -37.16
N LEU A 29 16.52 -7.64 -37.47
CA LEU A 29 16.49 -8.73 -36.49
C LEU A 29 17.73 -8.71 -35.58
N VAL A 30 18.91 -8.44 -36.15
CA VAL A 30 20.16 -8.26 -35.41
C VAL A 30 20.09 -7.02 -34.50
N ILE A 31 19.63 -5.90 -35.05
CA ILE A 31 19.42 -4.67 -34.28
C ILE A 31 18.44 -4.90 -33.13
N HIS A 32 17.30 -5.54 -33.39
CA HIS A 32 16.30 -5.88 -32.40
C HIS A 32 16.87 -6.78 -31.28
N THR A 33 17.67 -7.79 -31.68
CA THR A 33 18.31 -8.71 -30.71
C THR A 33 19.39 -8.02 -29.89
N ILE A 34 20.19 -7.12 -30.49
CA ILE A 34 21.21 -6.35 -29.80
C ILE A 34 20.55 -5.33 -28.87
N PHE A 35 19.55 -4.60 -29.34
CA PHE A 35 18.77 -3.68 -28.52
C PHE A 35 18.07 -4.39 -27.35
N GLY A 36 17.43 -5.53 -27.61
CA GLY A 36 16.83 -6.36 -26.59
C GLY A 36 17.84 -6.80 -25.53
N ARG A 37 19.06 -7.22 -25.93
CA ARG A 37 20.11 -7.61 -24.98
C ARG A 37 20.75 -6.45 -24.23
N LEU A 38 20.92 -5.28 -24.88
CA LEU A 38 21.55 -4.11 -24.25
C LEU A 38 20.59 -3.31 -23.35
N PHE A 39 19.31 -3.22 -23.70
CA PHE A 39 18.32 -2.38 -23.00
C PHE A 39 17.31 -3.16 -22.16
N ILE A 40 16.97 -4.41 -22.56
CA ILE A 40 16.06 -5.24 -21.77
C ILE A 40 16.85 -6.19 -20.85
N GLY A 41 18.13 -6.38 -21.12
CA GLY A 41 19.02 -7.28 -20.37
C GLY A 41 18.65 -8.76 -20.53
N ASN A 42 19.59 -9.66 -20.26
CA ASN A 42 19.27 -11.06 -19.97
C ASN A 42 18.62 -11.10 -18.59
N HIS A 43 17.34 -10.74 -18.49
CA HIS A 43 16.60 -10.99 -17.27
C HIS A 43 16.42 -12.51 -17.16
N ALA A 44 17.40 -13.16 -16.53
CA ALA A 44 17.13 -14.41 -15.85
C ALA A 44 15.84 -14.19 -15.04
N VAL A 45 14.87 -15.07 -15.19
CA VAL A 45 13.64 -15.03 -14.39
C VAL A 45 14.07 -14.87 -12.93
N LYS A 46 13.95 -13.65 -12.41
CA LYS A 46 14.25 -13.41 -11.00
C LYS A 46 13.18 -14.11 -10.19
N ILE A 47 13.54 -15.20 -9.55
CA ILE A 47 12.67 -15.82 -8.56
C ILE A 47 12.43 -14.74 -7.49
N LYS A 48 11.15 -14.43 -7.24
CA LYS A 48 10.72 -13.49 -6.19
C LYS A 48 11.40 -13.87 -4.87
N ARG A 49 12.05 -12.91 -4.22
CA ARG A 49 12.54 -13.10 -2.87
C ARG A 49 11.35 -12.99 -1.93
N SER A 50 10.98 -14.10 -1.33
CA SER A 50 9.85 -14.15 -0.40
C SER A 50 10.20 -13.48 0.93
N ALA A 51 9.22 -12.76 1.48
CA ALA A 51 9.28 -12.33 2.87
C ALA A 51 9.23 -13.56 3.80
N THR A 52 9.85 -13.45 4.97
CA THR A 52 9.70 -14.46 6.01
C THR A 52 8.28 -14.38 6.56
N LEU A 53 7.51 -15.44 6.38
CA LEU A 53 6.14 -15.53 6.85
C LEU A 53 5.98 -16.65 7.89
N PRO A 54 5.00 -16.54 8.78
CA PRO A 54 4.12 -15.40 9.01
C PRO A 54 4.86 -14.18 9.57
N LEU A 55 4.32 -12.96 9.37
CA LEU A 55 4.77 -11.77 10.09
C LEU A 55 4.60 -11.99 11.58
N ARG A 56 5.55 -11.50 12.39
CA ARG A 56 5.59 -11.81 13.81
C ARG A 56 6.06 -10.64 14.67
N PHE A 57 5.59 -10.61 15.89
CA PHE A 57 6.25 -9.82 16.94
C PHE A 57 7.67 -10.36 17.16
N ASN A 58 8.60 -9.46 17.39
CA ASN A 58 9.99 -9.83 17.68
C ASN A 58 10.14 -10.35 19.13
N SER A 59 11.34 -10.79 19.49
CA SER A 59 11.64 -11.33 20.83
C SER A 59 11.46 -10.31 21.97
N GLN A 60 11.42 -9.02 21.65
CA GLN A 60 11.16 -7.95 22.62
C GLN A 60 9.65 -7.69 22.81
N GLY A 61 8.79 -8.46 22.14
CA GLY A 61 7.34 -8.30 22.21
C GLY A 61 6.84 -7.04 21.45
N THR A 62 7.55 -6.61 20.43
CA THR A 62 7.16 -5.45 19.62
C THR A 62 6.98 -5.80 18.15
N PHE A 63 6.09 -5.08 17.46
CA PHE A 63 5.93 -5.10 16.01
C PHE A 63 5.78 -3.67 15.53
N LYS A 64 6.77 -3.21 14.75
CA LYS A 64 6.87 -1.84 14.29
C LYS A 64 6.52 -1.73 12.81
N ILE A 65 5.58 -0.88 12.48
CA ILE A 65 5.13 -0.59 11.12
C ILE A 65 5.57 0.82 10.73
N LEU A 66 6.12 0.97 9.54
CA LEU A 66 6.38 2.24 8.91
C LEU A 66 5.28 2.51 7.87
N GLN A 67 4.43 3.51 8.10
CA GLN A 67 3.46 3.97 7.12
C GLN A 67 4.09 5.06 6.26
N VAL A 68 4.32 4.75 4.99
CA VAL A 68 4.86 5.68 4.00
C VAL A 68 3.72 6.06 3.06
N ALA A 69 3.21 7.28 3.17
CA ALA A 69 2.09 7.77 2.35
C ALA A 69 2.58 8.75 1.27
N ASP A 70 1.91 8.76 0.13
CA ASP A 70 2.05 9.78 -0.91
C ASP A 70 3.50 9.95 -1.40
N MET A 71 4.11 8.85 -1.82
CA MET A 71 5.50 8.85 -2.30
C MET A 71 5.70 9.60 -3.61
N HIS A 72 4.73 9.54 -4.53
CA HIS A 72 4.77 10.22 -5.83
C HIS A 72 6.13 10.15 -6.52
N PHE A 73 6.70 8.94 -6.62
CA PHE A 73 7.96 8.76 -7.34
C PHE A 73 7.80 9.16 -8.81
N ALA A 74 8.78 9.93 -9.28
CA ALA A 74 8.89 10.34 -10.67
C ALA A 74 10.22 9.86 -11.28
N ASN A 75 10.86 10.68 -12.10
CA ASN A 75 12.06 10.30 -12.83
C ASN A 75 13.35 10.71 -12.10
N GLY A 76 13.48 10.34 -10.82
CA GLY A 76 14.73 10.48 -10.07
C GLY A 76 15.39 11.86 -10.21
N VAL A 77 16.62 11.89 -10.74
CA VAL A 77 17.41 13.13 -10.92
C VAL A 77 16.72 14.17 -11.81
N MET A 78 15.92 13.72 -12.78
CA MET A 78 15.26 14.60 -13.75
C MET A 78 14.06 15.34 -13.16
N SER A 79 13.46 14.82 -12.10
CA SER A 79 12.28 15.41 -11.48
C SER A 79 12.69 16.25 -10.28
N ARG A 80 12.32 17.52 -10.31
CA ARG A 80 12.57 18.46 -9.22
C ARG A 80 11.56 18.28 -8.10
N CYS A 81 11.97 18.64 -6.89
CA CYS A 81 11.08 18.71 -5.75
C CYS A 81 10.01 19.80 -5.95
N ARG A 82 8.84 19.57 -5.39
CA ARG A 82 7.73 20.53 -5.36
C ARG A 82 7.58 21.11 -3.95
N ASP A 83 7.16 22.35 -3.89
CA ASP A 83 6.81 23.04 -2.65
C ASP A 83 7.91 22.96 -1.57
N VAL A 84 9.15 23.20 -2.00
CA VAL A 84 10.35 23.35 -1.15
C VAL A 84 10.74 24.82 -1.06
N LEU A 85 11.63 25.15 -0.11
CA LEU A 85 12.14 26.51 0.02
C LEU A 85 12.96 26.90 -1.23
N PRO A 86 12.98 28.21 -1.63
CA PRO A 86 13.62 28.62 -2.87
C PRO A 86 15.10 28.21 -2.98
N PHE A 87 15.84 28.19 -1.88
CA PHE A 87 17.24 27.78 -1.87
C PHE A 87 17.43 26.26 -2.01
N GLU A 88 16.41 25.45 -1.64
CA GLU A 88 16.44 23.99 -1.76
C GLU A 88 16.16 23.55 -3.20
N PHE A 89 15.39 24.31 -3.96
CA PHE A 89 14.90 23.92 -5.28
C PHE A 89 15.99 23.50 -6.26
N HIS A 90 17.17 24.15 -6.20
CA HIS A 90 18.29 23.87 -7.11
C HIS A 90 18.97 22.53 -6.84
N TYR A 91 18.89 22.03 -5.62
CA TYR A 91 19.58 20.81 -5.19
C TYR A 91 18.63 19.64 -4.97
N CYS A 92 17.34 19.94 -4.79
CA CYS A 92 16.34 18.93 -4.48
C CYS A 92 15.80 18.26 -5.75
N THR A 93 15.83 16.93 -5.74
CA THR A 93 15.24 16.09 -6.78
C THR A 93 14.44 14.97 -6.12
N ASP A 94 13.73 14.18 -6.92
CA ASP A 94 12.98 13.02 -6.43
C ASP A 94 13.86 11.98 -5.73
N LEU A 95 15.18 11.99 -5.95
CA LEU A 95 16.12 11.16 -5.19
C LEU A 95 16.13 11.47 -3.68
N ASN A 96 15.76 12.67 -3.26
CA ASN A 96 15.60 13.02 -1.86
C ASN A 96 14.56 12.13 -1.17
N THR A 97 13.51 11.70 -1.91
CA THR A 97 12.54 10.71 -1.43
C THR A 97 13.21 9.39 -1.07
N SER A 98 14.08 8.87 -1.95
CA SER A 98 14.83 7.63 -1.72
C SER A 98 15.82 7.78 -0.55
N ASP A 99 16.49 8.93 -0.44
CA ASP A 99 17.46 9.18 0.63
C ASP A 99 16.76 9.29 1.99
N PHE A 100 15.64 9.98 2.06
CA PHE A 100 14.82 10.02 3.27
C PHE A 100 14.35 8.61 3.65
N PHE A 101 13.88 7.82 2.69
CA PHE A 101 13.48 6.44 2.93
C PHE A 101 14.61 5.59 3.53
N ARG A 102 15.82 5.65 2.97
CA ARG A 102 16.97 4.89 3.48
C ARG A 102 17.37 5.33 4.89
N ARG A 103 17.31 6.64 5.19
CA ARG A 103 17.62 7.17 6.53
C ARG A 103 16.60 6.70 7.56
N ILE A 104 15.33 6.79 7.24
CA ILE A 104 14.27 6.43 8.20
C ILE A 104 14.20 4.92 8.46
N VAL A 105 14.43 4.07 7.46
CA VAL A 105 14.51 2.62 7.65
C VAL A 105 15.68 2.25 8.56
N ARG A 106 16.83 2.92 8.44
CA ARG A 106 17.98 2.70 9.35
C ARG A 106 17.70 3.16 10.77
N GLU A 107 17.03 4.28 10.94
CA GLU A 107 16.69 4.85 12.25
C GLU A 107 15.63 4.00 12.97
N GLU A 108 14.52 3.72 12.31
CA GLU A 108 13.38 3.07 12.95
C GLU A 108 13.47 1.55 12.95
N ARG A 109 14.18 0.93 11.99
CA ARG A 109 14.29 -0.54 11.83
C ARG A 109 12.92 -1.22 11.92
N PRO A 110 11.98 -0.88 11.03
CA PRO A 110 10.63 -1.42 11.09
C PRO A 110 10.62 -2.92 10.77
N ASP A 111 9.68 -3.64 11.38
CA ASP A 111 9.39 -5.05 11.07
C ASP A 111 8.55 -5.18 9.79
N PHE A 112 7.82 -4.12 9.43
CA PHE A 112 6.91 -4.08 8.29
C PHE A 112 6.75 -2.67 7.74
N ILE A 113 6.51 -2.56 6.42
CA ILE A 113 6.26 -1.29 5.75
C ILE A 113 4.89 -1.35 5.06
N ALA A 114 3.99 -0.45 5.44
CA ALA A 114 2.75 -0.19 4.72
C ALA A 114 3.04 0.84 3.65
N PHE A 115 3.03 0.42 2.39
CA PHE A 115 3.41 1.04 1.14
C PHE A 115 4.82 0.66 0.62
N THR A 116 5.11 0.89 -0.67
CA THR A 116 6.15 0.27 -1.51
C THR A 116 7.60 0.48 -1.05
N ALA A 117 8.36 -0.60 -0.80
CA ALA A 117 9.78 -0.51 -0.46
C ALA A 117 10.61 -1.70 -0.98
N ILE A 118 11.11 -1.61 -2.20
CA ILE A 118 11.78 -2.70 -2.90
C ILE A 118 13.21 -2.97 -2.40
N GLU A 119 13.92 -1.96 -1.92
CA GLU A 119 15.34 -2.06 -1.57
C GLU A 119 15.64 -2.53 -0.15
N SER A 120 14.65 -2.54 0.76
CA SER A 120 14.88 -2.66 2.20
C SER A 120 15.03 -4.09 2.72
N LYS A 121 14.66 -5.12 1.95
CA LYS A 121 14.53 -6.52 2.39
C LYS A 121 13.54 -6.72 3.56
N ILE A 122 12.76 -5.71 3.88
CA ILE A 122 11.72 -5.73 4.89
C ILE A 122 10.41 -6.13 4.21
N PRO A 123 9.57 -6.97 4.83
CA PRO A 123 8.23 -7.25 4.32
C PRO A 123 7.42 -5.97 4.13
N TRP A 124 6.73 -5.84 3.02
CA TRP A 124 5.92 -4.66 2.73
C TRP A 124 4.60 -5.01 2.03
N ALA A 125 3.62 -4.13 2.18
CA ALA A 125 2.32 -4.24 1.53
C ALA A 125 1.88 -2.91 0.94
N ALA A 126 1.28 -2.94 -0.25
CA ALA A 126 0.81 -1.78 -0.98
C ALA A 126 -0.67 -1.47 -0.70
N ILE A 127 -0.98 -0.18 -0.70
CA ILE A 127 -2.32 0.38 -0.74
C ILE A 127 -2.40 1.27 -1.98
N LEU A 128 -3.37 1.03 -2.86
CA LEU A 128 -3.53 1.84 -4.06
C LEU A 128 -4.18 3.19 -3.73
N GLY A 129 -3.55 4.27 -4.19
CA GLY A 129 -4.07 5.62 -4.17
C GLY A 129 -4.79 6.01 -5.49
N ASN A 130 -5.22 7.26 -5.58
CA ASN A 130 -5.94 7.76 -6.75
C ASN A 130 -5.02 8.11 -7.93
N HIS A 131 -3.72 8.23 -7.73
CA HIS A 131 -2.74 8.50 -8.79
C HIS A 131 -2.07 7.24 -9.36
N ASP A 132 -2.26 6.08 -8.74
CA ASP A 132 -1.53 4.86 -9.12
C ASP A 132 -1.92 4.31 -10.51
N GLN A 133 -3.09 4.68 -11.03
CA GLN A 133 -3.53 4.30 -12.39
C GLN A 133 -3.28 5.36 -13.48
N GLU A 134 -2.56 6.43 -13.16
CA GLU A 134 -2.22 7.48 -14.15
C GLU A 134 -1.15 7.02 -15.16
N SER A 135 -0.63 5.80 -15.02
CA SER A 135 0.30 5.16 -15.95
C SER A 135 -0.43 4.27 -16.97
N THR A 136 0.32 3.40 -17.65
CA THR A 136 -0.19 2.48 -18.66
C THR A 136 -0.86 1.23 -18.08
N MET A 137 -0.67 0.95 -16.77
CA MET A 137 -1.24 -0.23 -16.11
C MET A 137 -2.60 0.10 -15.49
N THR A 138 -3.54 -0.82 -15.61
CA THR A 138 -4.78 -0.79 -14.83
C THR A 138 -4.47 -1.04 -13.34
N ARG A 139 -5.39 -0.71 -12.44
CA ARG A 139 -5.24 -1.01 -11.01
C ARG A 139 -5.07 -2.50 -10.72
N GLU A 140 -5.75 -3.35 -11.48
CA GLU A 140 -5.63 -4.81 -11.37
C GLU A 140 -4.25 -5.31 -11.76
N GLU A 141 -3.75 -4.87 -12.92
CA GLU A 141 -2.41 -5.21 -13.39
C GLU A 141 -1.34 -4.70 -12.43
N LEU A 142 -1.48 -3.46 -11.95
CA LEU A 142 -0.56 -2.87 -10.98
C LEU A 142 -0.54 -3.68 -9.68
N MET A 143 -1.70 -4.03 -9.13
CA MET A 143 -1.76 -4.81 -7.90
C MET A 143 -1.18 -6.21 -8.06
N THR A 144 -1.44 -6.83 -9.21
CA THR A 144 -0.85 -8.12 -9.59
C THR A 144 0.68 -8.01 -9.66
N TYR A 145 1.20 -6.96 -10.30
CA TYR A 145 2.63 -6.69 -10.38
C TYR A 145 3.25 -6.47 -9.00
N LEU A 146 2.64 -5.60 -8.16
CA LEU A 146 3.11 -5.31 -6.81
C LEU A 146 3.12 -6.58 -5.92
N SER A 147 2.13 -7.44 -6.07
CA SER A 147 2.08 -8.71 -5.33
C SER A 147 3.21 -9.67 -5.73
N ALA A 148 3.75 -9.55 -6.93
CA ALA A 148 4.84 -10.38 -7.44
C ALA A 148 6.24 -9.83 -7.12
N MET A 149 6.37 -8.63 -6.54
CA MET A 149 7.66 -8.02 -6.24
C MET A 149 8.37 -8.64 -5.04
N ASP A 150 9.69 -8.45 -4.96
CA ASP A 150 10.52 -8.96 -3.86
C ASP A 150 10.03 -8.44 -2.50
N TYR A 151 9.94 -9.32 -1.51
CA TYR A 151 9.48 -9.04 -0.13
C TYR A 151 8.05 -8.53 -0.01
N SER A 152 7.31 -8.43 -1.11
CA SER A 152 5.90 -8.03 -1.08
C SER A 152 5.04 -9.10 -0.43
N VAL A 153 4.20 -8.69 0.50
CA VAL A 153 3.09 -9.49 1.05
C VAL A 153 1.73 -8.94 0.61
N SER A 154 1.76 -8.01 -0.35
CA SER A 154 0.55 -7.52 -1.01
C SER A 154 -0.19 -8.65 -1.69
N GLN A 155 -1.50 -8.56 -1.73
CA GLN A 155 -2.37 -9.58 -2.33
C GLN A 155 -3.39 -8.92 -3.25
N VAL A 156 -3.75 -9.62 -4.31
CA VAL A 156 -4.97 -9.30 -5.07
C VAL A 156 -6.20 -9.65 -4.24
N ASN A 157 -7.37 -9.22 -4.69
CA ASN A 157 -8.61 -9.56 -3.99
C ASN A 157 -8.75 -11.07 -3.79
N PRO A 158 -9.15 -11.53 -2.60
CA PRO A 158 -9.44 -12.94 -2.38
C PRO A 158 -10.69 -13.36 -3.15
N VAL A 159 -10.73 -14.61 -3.57
CA VAL A 159 -11.96 -15.20 -4.15
C VAL A 159 -12.95 -15.41 -3.02
N THR A 160 -14.10 -14.76 -3.14
CA THR A 160 -15.21 -14.90 -2.17
C THR A 160 -16.40 -15.59 -2.82
N TYR A 161 -17.25 -16.21 -2.00
CA TYR A 161 -18.44 -16.89 -2.46
C TYR A 161 -19.68 -16.34 -1.74
N GLY A 162 -20.74 -16.14 -2.50
CA GLY A 162 -22.06 -15.84 -1.99
C GLY A 162 -23.05 -16.93 -2.40
N TYR A 163 -24.24 -16.91 -1.85
CA TYR A 163 -25.35 -17.75 -2.30
C TYR A 163 -26.39 -16.87 -3.00
N SER A 164 -26.77 -17.26 -4.21
CA SER A 164 -27.89 -16.67 -4.95
C SER A 164 -28.74 -17.80 -5.49
N ASP A 165 -30.03 -17.73 -5.25
CA ASP A 165 -31.01 -18.76 -5.66
C ASP A 165 -30.65 -20.18 -5.18
N GLY A 166 -30.01 -20.29 -4.01
CA GLY A 166 -29.56 -21.57 -3.44
C GLY A 166 -28.23 -22.11 -4.02
N GLU A 167 -27.68 -21.45 -5.03
CA GLU A 167 -26.41 -21.82 -5.63
C GLU A 167 -25.24 -20.99 -5.08
N LYS A 168 -24.10 -21.67 -4.87
CA LYS A 168 -22.85 -21.03 -4.49
C LYS A 168 -22.26 -20.33 -5.73
N LYS A 169 -22.23 -19.00 -5.72
CA LYS A 169 -21.65 -18.19 -6.81
C LYS A 169 -20.44 -17.43 -6.32
N VAL A 170 -19.47 -17.20 -7.21
CA VAL A 170 -18.34 -16.30 -6.95
C VAL A 170 -18.90 -14.91 -6.74
N ARG A 171 -18.52 -14.27 -5.65
CA ARG A 171 -18.84 -12.89 -5.34
C ARG A 171 -17.59 -12.05 -5.57
N GLU A 172 -17.64 -11.14 -6.52
CA GLU A 172 -16.58 -10.18 -6.76
C GLU A 172 -16.55 -9.11 -5.66
N ILE A 173 -15.37 -8.70 -5.27
CA ILE A 173 -15.12 -7.58 -4.37
C ILE A 173 -14.70 -6.39 -5.23
N ASP A 174 -15.39 -5.26 -5.09
CA ASP A 174 -15.03 -4.02 -5.78
C ASP A 174 -13.60 -3.57 -5.45
N GLY A 175 -12.94 -2.90 -6.41
CA GLY A 175 -11.57 -2.44 -6.27
C GLY A 175 -10.53 -3.56 -6.38
N PHE A 176 -9.27 -3.23 -6.14
CA PHE A 176 -8.13 -4.15 -6.31
C PHE A 176 -7.16 -4.02 -5.14
N GLY A 177 -6.79 -5.16 -4.54
CA GLY A 177 -5.92 -5.16 -3.37
C GLY A 177 -6.67 -4.94 -2.06
N ASN A 178 -7.82 -5.62 -1.91
CA ASN A 178 -8.49 -5.78 -0.63
C ASN A 178 -8.03 -7.08 -0.01
N TYR A 179 -7.28 -7.00 1.07
CA TYR A 179 -6.71 -8.18 1.73
C TYR A 179 -6.44 -7.91 3.21
N ASN A 180 -6.19 -8.98 3.96
CA ASN A 180 -5.76 -8.89 5.34
C ASN A 180 -4.43 -9.63 5.55
N ILE A 181 -3.68 -9.18 6.52
CA ILE A 181 -2.43 -9.80 6.96
C ILE A 181 -2.52 -10.04 8.46
N GLU A 182 -2.37 -11.29 8.86
CA GLU A 182 -2.30 -11.68 10.27
C GLU A 182 -0.86 -11.58 10.76
N VAL A 183 -0.65 -10.98 11.93
CA VAL A 183 0.65 -10.90 12.62
C VAL A 183 0.62 -11.82 13.82
N SER A 184 1.52 -12.79 13.83
CA SER A 184 1.63 -13.79 14.89
C SER A 184 2.46 -13.30 16.07
N GLY A 185 2.30 -13.94 17.21
CA GLY A 185 3.09 -13.67 18.39
C GLY A 185 4.58 -13.97 18.24
N ALA A 186 5.37 -13.58 19.24
CA ALA A 186 6.82 -13.76 19.24
C ALA A 186 7.20 -15.24 19.23
N ILE A 187 8.28 -15.58 18.53
CA ILE A 187 8.82 -16.95 18.48
C ILE A 187 9.20 -17.40 19.91
N GLY A 188 8.86 -18.63 20.25
CA GLY A 188 9.14 -19.21 21.57
C GLY A 188 8.12 -18.85 22.65
N SER A 189 7.08 -18.06 22.31
CA SER A 189 5.94 -17.81 23.20
C SER A 189 4.75 -18.73 22.87
N GLU A 190 3.82 -18.84 23.78
CA GLU A 190 2.54 -19.54 23.56
C GLU A 190 1.73 -18.90 22.42
N LEU A 191 1.96 -17.61 22.14
CA LEU A 191 1.34 -16.86 21.07
C LEU A 191 1.99 -17.07 19.70
N ALA A 192 3.07 -17.84 19.60
CA ALA A 192 3.88 -17.93 18.37
C ALA A 192 3.09 -18.35 17.12
N ASN A 193 2.05 -19.15 17.29
CA ASN A 193 1.20 -19.62 16.19
C ASN A 193 -0.22 -19.02 16.21
N MET A 194 -0.43 -17.99 17.02
CA MET A 194 -1.69 -17.29 17.12
C MET A 194 -1.62 -15.95 16.40
N SER A 195 -2.66 -15.59 15.67
CA SER A 195 -2.85 -14.23 15.15
C SER A 195 -3.21 -13.31 16.30
N ILE A 196 -2.40 -12.31 16.59
CA ILE A 196 -2.58 -11.42 17.75
C ILE A 196 -2.70 -9.93 17.37
N LEU A 197 -2.43 -9.61 16.11
CA LEU A 197 -2.70 -8.31 15.49
C LEU A 197 -3.13 -8.58 14.04
N ASN A 198 -4.10 -7.84 13.55
CA ASN A 198 -4.54 -7.98 12.17
C ASN A 198 -4.47 -6.65 11.43
N LEU A 199 -4.05 -6.69 10.16
CA LEU A 199 -3.89 -5.54 9.30
C LEU A 199 -4.83 -5.68 8.11
N TYR A 200 -5.79 -4.77 7.96
CA TYR A 200 -6.70 -4.70 6.82
C TYR A 200 -6.20 -3.68 5.80
N PHE A 201 -6.13 -4.07 4.55
CA PHE A 201 -5.79 -3.23 3.42
C PHE A 201 -7.00 -3.13 2.49
N LEU A 202 -7.41 -1.90 2.17
CA LEU A 202 -8.60 -1.64 1.38
C LEU A 202 -8.29 -0.68 0.23
N ASP A 203 -8.78 -1.02 -0.96
CA ASP A 203 -8.77 -0.10 -2.08
C ASP A 203 -9.91 0.92 -1.93
N SER A 204 -9.58 2.17 -1.66
CA SER A 204 -10.56 3.26 -1.59
C SER A 204 -10.94 3.86 -2.95
N GLY A 205 -10.44 3.27 -4.03
CA GLY A 205 -10.71 3.69 -5.39
C GLY A 205 -9.87 4.90 -5.84
N ASP A 206 -10.30 5.51 -6.94
CA ASP A 206 -9.73 6.72 -7.53
C ASP A 206 -10.83 7.78 -7.69
N ARG A 207 -11.34 7.97 -8.90
CA ARG A 207 -12.48 8.83 -9.18
C ARG A 207 -13.78 8.01 -9.19
N SER A 208 -14.88 8.68 -8.84
CA SER A 208 -16.19 8.02 -8.94
C SER A 208 -16.50 7.64 -10.38
N THR A 209 -16.84 6.38 -10.60
CA THR A 209 -17.34 5.85 -11.89
C THR A 209 -18.87 5.77 -11.91
N VAL A 210 -19.55 6.16 -10.84
CA VAL A 210 -21.00 6.10 -10.73
C VAL A 210 -21.62 7.33 -11.40
N PRO A 211 -22.52 7.15 -12.38
CA PRO A 211 -23.21 8.27 -13.02
C PRO A 211 -23.90 9.18 -12.00
N GLY A 212 -23.70 10.49 -12.15
CA GLY A 212 -24.31 11.50 -11.26
C GLY A 212 -23.53 11.77 -9.95
N ILE A 213 -22.56 10.94 -9.57
CA ILE A 213 -21.70 11.16 -8.41
C ILE A 213 -20.31 11.62 -8.89
N ARG A 214 -19.98 12.88 -8.58
CA ARG A 214 -18.68 13.48 -8.93
C ARG A 214 -17.70 13.37 -7.76
N GLY A 215 -16.41 13.43 -8.06
CA GLY A 215 -15.33 13.46 -7.08
C GLY A 215 -14.65 12.09 -6.93
N TYR A 216 -14.26 11.76 -5.72
CA TYR A 216 -13.49 10.54 -5.44
C TYR A 216 -14.37 9.29 -5.35
N GLY A 217 -13.76 8.13 -5.61
CA GLY A 217 -14.30 6.83 -5.30
C GLY A 217 -14.40 6.57 -3.80
N TRP A 218 -14.99 5.46 -3.40
CA TRP A 218 -15.18 5.09 -2.01
C TRP A 218 -15.14 3.58 -1.82
N ILE A 219 -14.91 3.13 -0.60
CA ILE A 219 -15.00 1.73 -0.21
C ILE A 219 -16.46 1.25 -0.39
N ARG A 220 -16.67 0.27 -1.27
CA ARG A 220 -17.98 -0.22 -1.69
C ARG A 220 -18.56 -1.20 -0.68
N GLU A 221 -19.86 -1.49 -0.82
CA GLU A 221 -20.56 -2.45 0.04
C GLU A 221 -19.96 -3.85 -0.03
N THR A 222 -19.53 -4.32 -1.21
CA THR A 222 -18.90 -5.65 -1.36
C THR A 222 -17.61 -5.77 -0.54
N GLN A 223 -16.80 -4.71 -0.48
CA GLN A 223 -15.60 -4.63 0.35
C GLN A 223 -15.96 -4.65 1.84
N GLN A 224 -17.00 -3.93 2.25
CA GLN A 224 -17.47 -3.89 3.64
C GLN A 224 -18.04 -5.23 4.10
N ILE A 225 -18.77 -5.95 3.22
CA ILE A 225 -19.25 -7.30 3.52
C ILE A 225 -18.07 -8.25 3.72
N TRP A 226 -17.10 -8.22 2.81
CA TRP A 226 -15.88 -9.02 2.92
C TRP A 226 -15.14 -8.71 4.24
N LEU A 227 -14.99 -7.44 4.58
CA LEU A 227 -14.30 -6.99 5.79
C LEU A 227 -14.96 -7.54 7.06
N ARG A 228 -16.30 -7.48 7.15
CA ARG A 228 -17.07 -8.08 8.25
C ARG A 228 -16.88 -9.60 8.33
N GLN A 229 -16.90 -10.29 7.18
CA GLN A 229 -16.70 -11.73 7.12
C GLN A 229 -15.33 -12.15 7.62
N ILE A 230 -14.27 -11.45 7.20
CA ILE A 230 -12.89 -11.72 7.67
C ILE A 230 -12.76 -11.48 9.17
N SER A 231 -13.33 -10.38 9.68
CA SER A 231 -13.31 -10.08 11.13
C SER A 231 -13.99 -11.18 11.96
N GLU A 232 -15.15 -11.69 11.52
CA GLU A 232 -15.80 -12.80 12.21
C GLU A 232 -15.03 -14.12 12.08
N MET A 233 -14.45 -14.41 10.92
CA MET A 233 -13.60 -15.61 10.74
C MET A 233 -12.38 -15.60 11.68
N ILE A 234 -11.72 -14.45 11.84
CA ILE A 234 -10.58 -14.30 12.76
C ILE A 234 -11.03 -14.55 14.20
N LYS A 235 -12.18 -14.01 14.58
CA LYS A 235 -12.79 -14.21 15.90
C LYS A 235 -13.11 -15.67 16.18
N ASP A 236 -13.73 -16.36 15.22
CA ASP A 236 -14.10 -17.77 15.37
C ASP A 236 -12.86 -18.67 15.45
N LYS A 237 -11.83 -18.40 14.64
CA LYS A 237 -10.52 -19.08 14.69
C LYS A 237 -9.87 -18.97 16.08
N GLN A 238 -9.99 -17.82 16.73
CA GLN A 238 -9.45 -17.62 18.08
C GLN A 238 -10.23 -18.38 19.15
N ARG A 239 -11.58 -18.35 19.06
CA ARG A 239 -12.43 -19.10 20.00
C ARG A 239 -12.19 -20.59 19.95
N ALA A 240 -11.81 -21.13 18.79
CA ALA A 240 -11.47 -22.53 18.59
C ALA A 240 -10.03 -22.89 19.00
N GLY A 241 -9.22 -21.90 19.37
CA GLY A 241 -7.82 -22.08 19.75
C GLY A 241 -7.63 -22.67 21.15
N PRO A 242 -6.41 -23.13 21.49
CA PRO A 242 -6.09 -23.79 22.75
C PRO A 242 -6.19 -22.89 24.00
N ALA A 243 -6.19 -21.58 23.82
CA ALA A 243 -6.47 -20.57 24.85
C ALA A 243 -7.60 -19.70 24.33
N PRO A 244 -8.86 -20.03 24.62
CA PRO A 244 -9.98 -19.20 24.20
C PRO A 244 -9.94 -17.91 25.01
N ASP A 245 -9.05 -17.00 24.56
CA ASP A 245 -9.08 -15.63 25.05
C ASP A 245 -10.34 -14.98 24.50
N THR A 246 -11.12 -14.39 25.39
CA THR A 246 -12.41 -13.76 25.09
C THR A 246 -12.24 -12.50 24.23
N HIS A 247 -11.00 -12.13 23.88
CA HIS A 247 -10.72 -10.87 23.19
C HIS A 247 -10.31 -11.08 21.76
N ARG A 248 -10.98 -10.34 20.87
CA ARG A 248 -10.55 -10.21 19.47
C ARG A 248 -9.17 -9.54 19.44
N PRO A 249 -8.23 -10.00 18.57
CA PRO A 249 -7.01 -9.26 18.34
C PRO A 249 -7.37 -7.86 17.85
N PRO A 250 -6.69 -6.83 18.34
CA PRO A 250 -6.85 -5.50 17.76
C PRO A 250 -6.45 -5.54 16.29
N SER A 251 -7.11 -4.69 15.50
CA SER A 251 -6.85 -4.57 14.08
C SER A 251 -6.52 -3.13 13.72
N LEU A 252 -5.71 -2.97 12.68
CA LEU A 252 -5.40 -1.70 12.05
C LEU A 252 -5.90 -1.75 10.60
N ALA A 253 -6.52 -0.68 10.13
CA ALA A 253 -6.98 -0.58 8.75
C ALA A 253 -6.16 0.47 7.98
N PHE A 254 -5.89 0.20 6.71
CA PHE A 254 -5.13 1.05 5.83
C PHE A 254 -5.89 1.26 4.53
N PHE A 255 -6.16 2.49 4.18
CA PHE A 255 -6.68 2.89 2.88
C PHE A 255 -6.28 4.33 2.56
N HIS A 256 -6.31 4.70 1.28
CA HIS A 256 -5.71 5.96 0.85
C HIS A 256 -6.65 7.16 1.01
N ILE A 257 -7.81 7.12 0.34
CA ILE A 257 -8.76 8.25 0.34
C ILE A 257 -9.61 8.21 1.62
N PRO A 258 -9.64 9.30 2.40
CA PRO A 258 -10.39 9.34 3.65
C PRO A 258 -11.90 9.19 3.46
N ILE A 259 -12.59 8.72 4.49
CA ILE A 259 -14.06 8.69 4.53
C ILE A 259 -14.62 10.08 4.91
N PRO A 260 -15.87 10.41 4.53
CA PRO A 260 -16.45 11.73 4.77
C PRO A 260 -16.47 12.19 6.21
N GLU A 261 -16.59 11.27 7.16
CA GLU A 261 -16.65 11.55 8.61
C GLU A 261 -15.35 12.15 9.16
N VAL A 262 -14.21 11.90 8.50
CA VAL A 262 -12.91 12.47 8.91
C VAL A 262 -12.92 14.01 8.94
N ARG A 263 -13.80 14.64 8.15
CA ARG A 263 -14.01 16.10 8.20
C ARG A 263 -14.44 16.60 9.58
N GLN A 264 -15.14 15.77 10.36
CA GLN A 264 -15.62 16.14 11.71
C GLN A 264 -14.48 16.33 12.68
N LEU A 265 -13.31 15.74 12.42
CA LEU A 265 -12.13 15.85 13.27
C LEU A 265 -11.60 17.28 13.38
N TRP A 266 -11.91 18.16 12.42
CA TRP A 266 -11.62 19.59 12.56
C TRP A 266 -12.25 20.22 13.81
N PHE A 267 -13.37 19.72 14.26
CA PHE A 267 -14.13 20.23 15.39
C PHE A 267 -13.85 19.49 16.71
N THR A 268 -12.91 18.53 16.71
CA THR A 268 -12.56 17.71 17.85
C THR A 268 -11.12 17.96 18.29
N LYS A 269 -10.67 17.25 19.34
CA LYS A 269 -9.25 17.23 19.70
C LYS A 269 -8.50 16.31 18.75
N PHE A 270 -7.39 16.78 18.21
CA PHE A 270 -6.48 16.00 17.38
C PHE A 270 -5.01 16.32 17.75
N VAL A 271 -4.12 15.42 17.39
CA VAL A 271 -2.67 15.58 17.55
C VAL A 271 -2.02 15.61 16.16
N GLY A 272 -1.20 16.61 15.91
CA GLY A 272 -0.60 16.88 14.59
C GLY A 272 -1.18 18.13 13.94
N GLN A 273 -1.08 18.20 12.62
CA GLN A 273 -1.49 19.39 11.85
C GLN A 273 -2.56 19.07 10.83
N PHE A 274 -3.59 19.87 10.82
CA PHE A 274 -4.69 19.88 9.86
C PHE A 274 -4.53 21.14 9.00
N GLN A 275 -3.84 21.04 7.84
CA GLN A 275 -3.45 22.20 7.04
C GLN A 275 -4.23 22.33 5.74
N GLU A 276 -4.97 21.31 5.34
CA GLU A 276 -5.84 21.34 4.15
C GLU A 276 -7.15 20.62 4.42
N GLY A 277 -8.19 20.99 3.65
CA GLY A 277 -9.49 20.34 3.77
C GLY A 277 -9.44 18.87 3.38
N VAL A 278 -10.16 18.02 4.13
CA VAL A 278 -10.24 16.60 3.84
C VAL A 278 -10.86 16.34 2.48
N ALA A 279 -10.07 15.85 1.54
CA ALA A 279 -10.48 15.50 0.19
C ALA A 279 -11.04 14.07 0.18
N CYS A 280 -12.34 13.95 0.32
CA CYS A 280 -13.02 12.67 0.44
C CYS A 280 -14.19 12.55 -0.55
N PRO A 281 -14.78 11.35 -0.74
CA PRO A 281 -16.00 11.16 -1.52
C PRO A 281 -17.13 12.09 -1.08
N THR A 282 -17.98 12.46 -2.01
CA THR A 282 -19.26 13.16 -1.71
C THR A 282 -20.32 12.16 -1.23
N TYR A 283 -20.14 10.89 -1.54
CA TYR A 283 -21.02 9.80 -1.12
C TYR A 283 -20.46 9.13 0.15
N ASN A 284 -21.28 8.99 1.17
CA ASN A 284 -20.96 8.26 2.39
C ASN A 284 -21.51 6.83 2.30
N SER A 285 -20.61 5.86 2.22
CA SER A 285 -20.97 4.44 2.12
C SER A 285 -21.12 3.72 3.47
N GLY A 286 -20.99 4.44 4.60
CA GLY A 286 -21.18 3.88 5.93
C GLY A 286 -20.01 3.05 6.47
N VAL A 287 -18.81 3.25 5.94
CA VAL A 287 -17.59 2.52 6.37
C VAL A 287 -17.33 2.68 7.86
N LEU A 288 -17.49 3.89 8.41
CA LEU A 288 -17.31 4.12 9.85
C LEU A 288 -18.20 3.19 10.69
N ASN A 289 -19.47 3.06 10.34
CA ASN A 289 -20.40 2.18 11.05
C ASN A 289 -19.97 0.69 10.92
N THR A 290 -19.48 0.30 9.75
CA THR A 290 -18.94 -1.06 9.56
C THR A 290 -17.77 -1.32 10.49
N LEU A 291 -16.78 -0.42 10.59
CA LEU A 291 -15.62 -0.56 11.45
C LEU A 291 -16.00 -0.57 12.94
N ILE A 292 -16.95 0.28 13.36
CA ILE A 292 -17.47 0.32 14.74
C ILE A 292 -18.13 -1.03 15.08
N ASN A 293 -19.00 -1.54 14.20
CA ASN A 293 -19.73 -2.79 14.43
C ASN A 293 -18.80 -4.02 14.47
N MET A 294 -17.70 -4.01 13.73
CA MET A 294 -16.66 -5.04 13.82
C MET A 294 -16.02 -5.07 15.20
N GLY A 295 -15.75 -3.89 15.79
CA GLY A 295 -15.25 -3.73 17.17
C GLY A 295 -13.76 -4.08 17.37
N ASP A 296 -13.09 -4.65 16.37
CA ASP A 296 -11.66 -5.01 16.43
C ASP A 296 -10.74 -3.90 15.94
N VAL A 297 -11.18 -3.05 15.00
CA VAL A 297 -10.39 -1.95 14.44
C VAL A 297 -10.17 -0.85 15.47
N LYS A 298 -8.90 -0.55 15.79
CA LYS A 298 -8.51 0.47 16.76
C LYS A 298 -8.01 1.75 16.10
N ALA A 299 -7.43 1.63 14.91
CA ALA A 299 -6.98 2.80 14.15
C ALA A 299 -7.06 2.55 12.64
N VAL A 300 -7.27 3.63 11.91
CA VAL A 300 -7.25 3.74 10.46
C VAL A 300 -6.12 4.66 10.05
N PHE A 301 -5.34 4.26 9.06
CA PHE A 301 -4.21 5.02 8.53
C PHE A 301 -4.48 5.43 7.09
N LEU A 302 -4.34 6.74 6.83
CA LEU A 302 -4.74 7.42 5.60
C LEU A 302 -3.55 8.08 4.91
N GLY A 303 -3.66 8.28 3.58
CA GLY A 303 -2.83 9.15 2.77
C GLY A 303 -3.65 10.30 2.18
N HIS A 304 -3.38 10.63 0.89
CA HIS A 304 -4.16 11.50 0.03
C HIS A 304 -4.00 13.00 0.27
N ASP A 305 -4.20 13.50 1.47
CA ASP A 305 -4.07 14.91 1.83
C ASP A 305 -2.65 15.14 2.37
N HIS A 306 -1.72 15.60 1.52
CA HIS A 306 -0.27 15.61 1.81
C HIS A 306 0.12 16.54 2.94
N THR A 307 -0.65 17.61 3.16
CA THR A 307 -0.35 18.58 4.23
C THR A 307 -1.14 18.32 5.50
N ASN A 308 -1.89 17.23 5.57
CA ASN A 308 -2.50 16.71 6.78
C ASN A 308 -1.64 15.59 7.38
N ASP A 309 -1.33 15.69 8.67
CA ASP A 309 -0.58 14.66 9.40
C ASP A 309 -1.15 14.37 10.79
N PHE A 310 -2.38 14.80 11.02
CA PHE A 310 -3.04 14.67 12.31
C PHE A 310 -3.58 13.24 12.56
N CYS A 311 -3.78 12.94 13.85
CA CYS A 311 -4.61 11.86 14.34
C CYS A 311 -5.76 12.43 15.17
N GLY A 312 -6.97 11.98 14.92
CA GLY A 312 -8.16 12.29 15.72
C GLY A 312 -9.04 11.05 15.89
N GLU A 313 -9.86 11.04 16.93
CA GLU A 313 -10.70 9.90 17.27
C GLU A 313 -12.16 10.15 16.86
N LEU A 314 -12.76 9.15 16.22
CA LEU A 314 -14.18 9.08 15.91
C LEU A 314 -14.77 7.77 16.48
N ASN A 315 -15.64 7.88 17.45
CA ASN A 315 -16.37 6.75 18.04
C ASN A 315 -15.47 5.59 18.49
N GLY A 316 -14.35 5.89 19.13
CA GLY A 316 -13.41 4.90 19.64
C GLY A 316 -12.41 4.37 18.61
N ILE A 317 -12.40 4.91 17.39
CA ILE A 317 -11.45 4.56 16.34
C ILE A 317 -10.62 5.79 15.97
N TRP A 318 -9.30 5.66 15.99
CA TRP A 318 -8.38 6.70 15.55
C TRP A 318 -8.25 6.75 14.04
N PHE A 319 -8.27 7.94 13.47
CA PHE A 319 -7.98 8.21 12.06
C PHE A 319 -6.72 9.05 11.98
N CYS A 320 -5.68 8.51 11.35
CA CYS A 320 -4.34 9.09 11.32
C CYS A 320 -3.85 9.27 9.88
N TYR A 321 -3.53 10.49 9.49
CA TYR A 321 -2.85 10.75 8.22
C TYR A 321 -1.34 10.47 8.32
N GLY A 322 -0.76 9.95 7.23
CA GLY A 322 0.69 9.75 7.10
C GLY A 322 1.47 11.04 6.94
N GLY A 323 0.87 12.04 6.29
CA GLY A 323 1.56 13.21 5.73
C GLY A 323 2.29 12.89 4.44
N GLY A 324 2.56 13.90 3.60
CA GLY A 324 3.27 13.70 2.34
C GLY A 324 4.73 13.28 2.56
N PHE A 325 5.10 12.12 2.02
CA PHE A 325 6.45 11.59 2.11
C PHE A 325 7.33 12.03 0.94
N GLY A 326 6.79 11.94 -0.28
CA GLY A 326 7.56 12.14 -1.50
C GLY A 326 7.80 13.59 -1.86
N TYR A 327 8.98 13.87 -2.40
CA TYR A 327 9.37 15.22 -2.77
C TYR A 327 8.78 15.70 -4.10
N HIS A 328 8.31 14.78 -4.96
CA HIS A 328 7.63 15.14 -6.20
C HIS A 328 6.12 15.36 -6.02
N GLY A 329 5.52 14.84 -4.95
CA GLY A 329 4.17 15.19 -4.54
C GLY A 329 4.09 16.65 -4.04
N TYR A 330 2.89 17.25 -4.09
CA TYR A 330 2.70 18.57 -3.51
C TYR A 330 2.95 18.58 -1.99
N GLY A 331 3.22 19.75 -1.43
CA GLY A 331 3.49 19.91 -0.01
C GLY A 331 3.38 21.35 0.42
N LYS A 332 4.20 21.76 1.39
CA LYS A 332 4.28 23.15 1.84
C LYS A 332 5.73 23.50 2.13
N ALA A 333 6.24 24.55 1.51
CA ALA A 333 7.60 25.03 1.71
C ALA A 333 7.89 25.28 3.21
N GLY A 334 9.01 24.77 3.70
CA GLY A 334 9.38 24.84 5.12
C GLY A 334 8.65 23.87 6.05
N TRP A 335 7.76 23.03 5.51
CA TRP A 335 7.11 21.96 6.24
C TRP A 335 7.69 20.62 5.82
N HIS A 336 8.59 20.07 6.63
CA HIS A 336 9.38 18.88 6.28
C HIS A 336 8.50 17.71 5.87
N ARG A 337 8.92 16.96 4.84
CA ARG A 337 8.36 15.66 4.51
C ARG A 337 8.41 14.75 5.73
N ARG A 338 7.52 13.81 5.82
CA ARG A 338 7.36 13.00 7.03
C ARG A 338 6.87 11.60 6.76
N VAL A 339 7.01 10.79 7.79
CA VAL A 339 6.56 9.41 7.80
C VAL A 339 5.95 9.11 9.16
N ARG A 340 4.95 8.23 9.18
CA ARG A 340 4.34 7.77 10.43
C ARG A 340 4.90 6.41 10.82
N VAL A 341 5.18 6.27 12.10
CA VAL A 341 5.59 5.02 12.73
C VAL A 341 4.47 4.55 13.64
N ILE A 342 4.17 3.26 13.58
CA ILE A 342 3.15 2.61 14.41
C ILE A 342 3.85 1.48 15.16
N LEU A 343 3.65 1.39 16.45
CA LEU A 343 4.26 0.37 17.30
C LEU A 343 3.18 -0.35 18.11
N ALA A 344 3.07 -1.66 17.89
CA ALA A 344 2.29 -2.55 18.72
C ALA A 344 3.23 -3.23 19.74
N GLU A 345 2.80 -3.29 20.99
CA GLU A 345 3.56 -3.84 22.11
C GLU A 345 2.74 -4.94 22.79
N LEU A 346 3.36 -6.08 23.07
CA LEU A 346 2.75 -7.16 23.83
C LEU A 346 2.82 -6.86 25.33
N GLU A 347 1.85 -7.38 26.06
CA GLU A 347 1.91 -7.43 27.53
C GLU A 347 2.90 -8.50 27.96
N ARG A 348 3.78 -8.14 28.89
CA ARG A 348 4.72 -9.08 29.48
C ARG A 348 4.08 -9.75 30.68
N GLY A 349 3.81 -11.06 30.59
CA GLY A 349 3.44 -11.87 31.72
C GLY A 349 4.67 -12.30 32.54
N GLU A 350 4.45 -13.09 33.59
CA GLU A 350 5.53 -13.58 34.45
C GLU A 350 6.55 -14.46 33.70
N ARG A 351 6.10 -15.31 32.79
CA ARG A 351 6.93 -16.26 32.04
C ARG A 351 6.84 -16.09 30.52
N ASN A 352 5.73 -15.59 30.02
CA ASN A 352 5.41 -15.52 28.61
C ASN A 352 4.83 -14.17 28.20
N TRP A 353 4.77 -13.91 26.90
CA TRP A 353 4.02 -12.81 26.33
C TRP A 353 2.52 -13.11 26.36
N LYS A 354 1.70 -12.13 26.71
CA LYS A 354 0.25 -12.10 26.53
C LYS A 354 -0.09 -11.38 25.22
N GLY A 355 -1.37 -11.13 24.94
CA GLY A 355 -1.85 -10.40 23.77
C GLY A 355 -1.28 -8.99 23.63
N VAL A 356 -1.72 -8.26 22.62
CA VAL A 356 -1.31 -6.86 22.43
C VAL A 356 -1.80 -6.02 23.62
N HIS A 357 -0.85 -5.38 24.28
CA HIS A 357 -1.12 -4.47 25.39
C HIS A 357 -1.47 -3.07 24.91
N ARG A 358 -0.68 -2.54 23.96
CA ARG A 358 -0.74 -1.14 23.57
C ARG A 358 -0.36 -0.95 22.11
N ILE A 359 -1.02 0.03 21.47
CA ILE A 359 -0.68 0.51 20.13
C ILE A 359 -0.43 2.00 20.23
N LYS A 360 0.72 2.46 19.79
CA LYS A 360 1.11 3.87 19.76
C LYS A 360 1.66 4.27 18.39
N THR A 361 1.69 5.56 18.15
CA THR A 361 2.21 6.14 16.91
C THR A 361 2.99 7.41 17.20
N TRP A 362 3.90 7.75 16.28
CA TRP A 362 4.59 9.03 16.21
C TRP A 362 4.94 9.32 14.74
N LYS A 363 5.47 10.51 14.50
CA LYS A 363 6.00 10.86 13.17
C LYS A 363 7.50 11.13 13.24
N ARG A 364 8.18 10.92 12.10
CA ARG A 364 9.55 11.35 11.86
C ARG A 364 9.57 12.37 10.73
N LEU A 365 10.29 13.46 10.93
CA LEU A 365 10.48 14.51 9.95
C LEU A 365 11.71 14.24 9.10
N ASP A 366 11.67 14.64 7.82
CA ASP A 366 12.86 14.71 6.98
C ASP A 366 13.65 15.99 7.24
N ASP A 367 14.17 16.11 8.45
CA ASP A 367 15.13 17.12 8.87
C ASP A 367 16.51 16.48 9.14
N GLY A 368 17.48 17.27 9.52
CA GLY A 368 18.85 16.79 9.77
C GLY A 368 18.94 15.71 10.87
N SER A 369 17.99 15.69 11.81
CA SER A 369 17.99 14.82 12.99
C SER A 369 16.93 13.72 12.94
N LEU A 370 16.12 13.67 11.89
CA LEU A 370 14.93 12.81 11.83
C LEU A 370 14.03 12.97 13.06
N SER A 371 13.73 14.23 13.39
CA SER A 371 12.99 14.59 14.61
C SER A 371 11.75 13.75 14.82
N LYS A 372 11.63 13.19 16.03
CA LYS A 372 10.43 12.47 16.47
C LYS A 372 9.42 13.46 17.05
N ILE A 373 8.20 13.46 16.52
CA ILE A 373 7.12 14.36 16.96
C ILE A 373 5.79 13.62 17.16
N ASP A 374 4.88 14.22 17.88
CA ASP A 374 3.47 13.82 18.01
C ASP A 374 3.29 12.35 18.44
N GLU A 375 4.01 11.94 19.47
CA GLU A 375 3.80 10.59 20.04
C GLU A 375 2.44 10.51 20.72
N LEU A 376 1.67 9.47 20.36
CA LEU A 376 0.30 9.27 20.80
C LEU A 376 0.03 7.79 21.06
N VAL A 377 -0.67 7.49 22.17
CA VAL A 377 -1.23 6.17 22.42
C VAL A 377 -2.61 6.09 21.74
N LEU A 378 -2.74 5.21 20.76
CA LEU A 378 -3.98 5.01 20.02
C LEU A 378 -4.92 4.03 20.72
N TRP A 379 -4.36 3.04 21.41
CA TRP A 379 -5.15 2.05 22.12
C TRP A 379 -4.33 1.37 23.20
N THR A 380 -4.99 1.08 24.32
CA THR A 380 -4.48 0.22 25.38
C THR A 380 -5.52 -0.85 25.65
N ASN A 381 -5.08 -2.08 25.84
CA ASN A 381 -5.98 -3.17 26.19
C ASN A 381 -6.61 -2.88 27.56
N PRO A 382 -7.95 -2.77 27.64
CA PRO A 382 -8.62 -2.44 28.90
C PRO A 382 -8.47 -3.51 29.99
N LEU A 383 -7.98 -4.69 29.63
CA LEU A 383 -7.77 -5.83 30.52
C LEU A 383 -6.31 -6.04 30.92
N SER A 384 -5.40 -5.24 30.37
CA SER A 384 -4.01 -5.21 30.83
C SER A 384 -3.96 -4.48 32.17
N THR A 385 -3.60 -5.18 33.20
CA THR A 385 -3.41 -4.63 34.57
C THR A 385 -1.95 -4.32 34.82
#